data_fd2127e51888db19a7585dee2d743eb5
#
_entry.id   fd2127e51888db19a7585dee2d743eb5
#
_cell.length_a   1.000
_cell.length_b   1.000
_cell.length_c   1.000
_cell.angle_alpha   90.00
_cell.angle_beta   90.00
_cell.angle_gamma   90.00
#
_symmetry.space_group_name_H-M   'P 1'
#
loop_
_entity.id
_entity.type
_entity.pdbx_description
1 polymer ?
#
loop_
_entity_poly.entity_id
_entity_poly.type
_entity_poly.pdbx_seq_one_letter_code
_entity_poly.pdbx_strand_id
1 'polypeptide(L)'
;MQRKAPLRPRNTLENRLWARLRGMEGVRFRRRSPFKTFTLDFVEHDAGLVVSLEDGEPGRRSNTIIRDRLLSEQGYVILRLRRSEVEHDLPAALRRIKSVLVDLHEAGPT
;
A
#
# COMPACT_ATOMS: atom_id res chain seq x y z
N MET A 1 23.29 -24.45 -13.59
CA MET A 1 22.96 -23.85 -13.18
C MET A 1 22.27 -23.05 -12.81
N GLN A 2 22.00 -22.65 -12.56
CA GLN A 2 21.51 -21.97 -12.07
C GLN A 2 21.00 -21.28 -11.64
N ARG A 3 20.68 -20.91 -11.37
CA ARG A 3 20.28 -20.23 -10.89
C ARG A 3 19.81 -19.53 -10.43
N LYS A 4 19.39 -19.32 -10.16
CA LYS A 4 18.87 -18.59 -9.64
C LYS A 4 18.53 -17.65 -8.87
N ALA A 5 17.73 -17.42 -9.26
CA ALA A 5 18.08 -16.24 -8.54
C ALA A 5 17.38 -16.19 -7.20
N PRO A 6 18.03 -15.80 -6.16
CA PRO A 6 17.41 -15.83 -4.85
C PRO A 6 16.33 -14.77 -4.75
N LEU A 7 15.32 -15.04 -3.93
CA LEU A 7 14.28 -14.09 -3.65
C LEU A 7 14.85 -12.89 -2.91
N ARG A 8 14.39 -11.73 -3.28
CA ARG A 8 14.80 -10.52 -2.60
C ARG A 8 13.97 -10.31 -1.35
N PRO A 9 14.60 -9.92 -0.24
CA PRO A 9 13.85 -9.76 1.01
C PRO A 9 12.66 -8.80 0.90
N ARG A 10 12.80 -7.71 0.19
CA ARG A 10 11.71 -6.76 0.07
C ARG A 10 10.53 -7.35 -0.70
N ASN A 11 10.79 -8.23 -1.68
CA ASN A 11 9.72 -8.88 -2.40
C ASN A 11 8.98 -9.85 -1.50
N THR A 12 9.69 -10.47 -0.58
CA THR A 12 9.09 -11.39 0.36
C THR A 12 8.08 -10.66 1.25
N LEU A 13 8.43 -9.47 1.74
CA LEU A 13 7.52 -8.71 2.57
C LEU A 13 6.29 -8.28 1.78
N GLU A 14 6.50 -7.80 0.56
CA GLU A 14 5.39 -7.39 -0.29
C GLU A 14 4.48 -8.57 -0.58
N ASN A 15 5.04 -9.74 -0.82
CA ASN A 15 4.24 -10.93 -1.08
C ASN A 15 3.42 -11.34 0.14
N ARG A 16 4.01 -11.25 1.33
CA ARG A 16 3.30 -11.59 2.56
C ARG A 16 2.13 -10.65 2.79
N LEU A 17 2.35 -9.36 2.58
CA LEU A 17 1.28 -8.39 2.75
C LEU A 17 0.21 -8.59 1.69
N TRP A 18 0.63 -8.81 0.45
CA TRP A 18 -0.31 -9.02 -0.66
C TRP A 18 -1.20 -10.23 -0.39
N ALA A 19 -0.63 -11.33 0.12
CA ALA A 19 -1.42 -12.53 0.40
C ALA A 19 -2.57 -12.22 1.36
N ARG A 20 -2.35 -11.32 2.31
CA ARG A 20 -3.40 -10.95 3.24
C ARG A 20 -4.40 -9.98 2.61
N LEU A 21 -3.91 -9.03 1.84
CA LEU A 21 -4.81 -8.03 1.23
C LEU A 21 -5.72 -8.66 0.19
N ARG A 22 -5.20 -9.57 -0.62
CA ARG A 22 -6.01 -10.20 -1.66
C ARG A 22 -7.10 -11.09 -1.09
N GLY A 23 -6.94 -11.56 0.13
CA GLY A 23 -7.94 -12.40 0.77
C GLY A 23 -8.92 -11.65 1.64
N MET A 24 -8.83 -10.34 1.69
CA MET A 24 -9.68 -9.54 2.54
C MET A 24 -11.07 -9.40 1.91
N GLU A 25 -12.10 -9.74 2.68
CA GLU A 25 -13.45 -9.71 2.16
C GLU A 25 -13.96 -8.29 2.02
N GLY A 26 -14.77 -8.08 0.99
CA GLY A 26 -15.43 -6.80 0.78
C GLY A 26 -14.58 -5.74 0.12
N VAL A 27 -13.35 -6.05 -0.19
CA VAL A 27 -12.46 -5.09 -0.84
C VAL A 27 -11.67 -5.79 -1.94
N ARG A 28 -11.18 -5.00 -2.88
CA ARG A 28 -10.41 -5.53 -4.00
C ARG A 28 -9.11 -4.74 -4.12
N PHE A 29 -8.10 -5.20 -3.44
CA PHE A 29 -6.79 -4.62 -3.59
C PHE A 29 -6.12 -5.07 -4.87
N ARG A 30 -5.35 -4.18 -5.45
CA ARG A 30 -4.45 -4.48 -6.56
C ARG A 30 -3.05 -4.10 -6.13
N ARG A 31 -2.08 -4.79 -6.66
CA ARG A 31 -0.69 -4.46 -6.34
C ARG A 31 0.03 -4.02 -7.59
N ARG A 32 1.09 -3.23 -7.39
CA ARG A 32 1.93 -2.70 -8.45
C ARG A 32 1.08 -2.03 -9.52
N SER A 33 0.22 -1.15 -9.05
CA SER A 33 -0.75 -0.50 -9.92
C SER A 33 -0.15 0.76 -10.52
N PRO A 34 -0.24 0.95 -11.83
CA PRO A 34 0.32 2.16 -12.44
C PRO A 34 -0.54 3.37 -12.14
N PHE A 35 0.13 4.49 -11.93
CA PHE A 35 -0.54 5.77 -11.76
C PHE A 35 0.39 6.83 -12.36
N LYS A 36 0.04 7.31 -13.54
CA LYS A 36 0.91 8.21 -14.31
C LYS A 36 2.27 7.56 -14.50
N THR A 37 3.35 8.18 -14.05
CA THR A 37 4.68 7.60 -14.18
C THR A 37 5.08 6.78 -12.94
N PHE A 38 4.18 6.66 -11.98
CA PHE A 38 4.46 5.98 -10.73
C PHE A 38 3.89 4.58 -10.71
N THR A 39 4.43 3.75 -9.83
CA THR A 39 3.86 2.44 -9.55
C THR A 39 3.47 2.41 -8.07
N LEU A 40 2.20 2.16 -7.82
CA LEU A 40 1.68 2.12 -6.45
C LEU A 40 1.82 0.71 -5.92
N ASP A 41 2.24 0.61 -4.66
CA ASP A 41 2.43 -0.71 -4.06
C ASP A 41 1.12 -1.49 -4.00
N PHE A 42 0.13 -0.91 -3.34
CA PHE A 42 -1.21 -1.52 -3.24
C PHE A 42 -2.25 -0.43 -3.32
N VAL A 43 -3.34 -0.71 -4.00
CA VAL A 43 -4.41 0.26 -4.13
C VAL A 43 -5.76 -0.44 -4.12
N GLU A 44 -6.70 0.16 -3.42
CA GLU A 44 -8.10 -0.24 -3.43
C GLU A 44 -8.87 0.92 -4.05
N HIS A 45 -9.26 0.75 -5.32
CA HIS A 45 -9.83 1.85 -6.09
C HIS A 45 -11.20 2.29 -5.59
N ASP A 46 -12.02 1.34 -5.17
CA ASP A 46 -13.38 1.67 -4.74
C ASP A 46 -13.36 2.53 -3.47
N ALA A 47 -12.48 2.22 -2.55
CA ALA A 47 -12.34 3.00 -1.33
C ALA A 47 -11.49 4.23 -1.53
N GLY A 48 -10.67 4.24 -2.57
CA GLY A 48 -9.73 5.33 -2.79
C GLY A 48 -8.55 5.29 -1.84
N LEU A 49 -8.05 4.09 -1.56
CA LEU A 49 -6.96 3.92 -0.62
C LEU A 49 -5.71 3.40 -1.32
N VAL A 50 -4.59 4.08 -1.08
CA VAL A 50 -3.27 3.61 -1.50
C VAL A 50 -2.49 3.24 -0.24
N VAL A 51 -1.94 2.02 -0.22
CA VAL A 51 -1.05 1.59 0.85
C VAL A 51 0.36 1.60 0.28
N SER A 52 1.22 2.38 0.89
CA SER A 52 2.59 2.57 0.43
C SER A 52 3.56 2.02 1.45
N LEU A 53 4.43 1.10 1.01
CA LEU A 53 5.50 0.60 1.85
C LEU A 53 6.71 1.50 1.66
N GLU A 54 7.24 2.01 2.76
CA GLU A 54 8.30 3.00 2.66
C GLU A 54 9.47 2.63 3.54
N ASP A 55 10.66 2.95 3.05
CA ASP A 55 11.90 2.79 3.81
C ASP A 55 12.25 4.12 4.45
N GLY A 56 12.87 4.04 5.63
CA GLY A 56 13.34 5.24 6.28
C GLY A 56 12.22 6.20 6.62
N GLU A 57 12.40 7.48 6.29
CA GLU A 57 11.41 8.50 6.60
C GLU A 57 10.48 8.70 5.42
N PRO A 58 9.21 8.37 5.58
CA PRO A 58 8.24 8.48 4.47
C PRO A 58 8.06 9.92 4.02
N GLY A 59 7.82 10.09 2.73
CA GLY A 59 7.44 11.37 2.17
C GLY A 59 8.55 12.38 1.98
N ARG A 60 9.79 11.98 2.19
CA ARG A 60 10.90 12.91 2.07
C ARG A 60 11.41 13.09 0.65
N ARG A 61 11.13 12.15 -0.23
CA ARG A 61 11.60 12.23 -1.60
C ARG A 61 10.70 13.13 -2.42
N SER A 62 11.30 13.93 -3.29
CA SER A 62 10.55 14.86 -4.12
C SER A 62 9.48 14.16 -4.94
N ASN A 63 9.83 13.04 -5.57
CA ASN A 63 8.86 12.33 -6.40
C ASN A 63 7.72 11.76 -5.57
N THR A 64 7.97 11.40 -4.31
CA THR A 64 6.92 10.94 -3.42
C THR A 64 5.94 12.08 -3.14
N ILE A 65 6.46 13.27 -2.92
CA ILE A 65 5.61 14.42 -2.65
C ILE A 65 4.72 14.72 -3.86
N ILE A 66 5.30 14.67 -5.05
CA ILE A 66 4.54 14.93 -6.28
C ILE A 66 3.48 13.84 -6.46
N ARG A 67 3.86 12.58 -6.29
CA ARG A 67 2.93 11.48 -6.41
C ARG A 67 1.75 11.63 -5.45
N ASP A 68 2.06 11.97 -4.21
CA ASP A 68 1.02 12.08 -3.18
C ASP A 68 0.07 13.23 -3.47
N ARG A 69 0.59 14.34 -3.97
CA ARG A 69 -0.27 15.46 -4.37
C ARG A 69 -1.23 15.03 -5.47
N LEU A 70 -0.70 14.37 -6.50
CA LEU A 70 -1.53 13.95 -7.62
C LEU A 70 -2.60 12.95 -7.18
N LEU A 71 -2.23 12.02 -6.30
CA LEU A 71 -3.19 11.06 -5.78
C LEU A 71 -4.27 11.76 -4.96
N SER A 72 -3.86 12.71 -4.13
CA SER A 72 -4.82 13.46 -3.30
C SER A 72 -5.79 14.22 -4.17
N GLU A 73 -5.32 14.80 -5.27
CA GLU A 73 -6.18 15.52 -6.19
C GLU A 73 -7.21 14.61 -6.85
N GLN A 74 -6.89 13.33 -6.97
CA GLN A 74 -7.82 12.35 -7.50
C GLN A 74 -8.72 11.74 -6.43
N GLY A 75 -8.61 12.22 -5.19
CA GLY A 75 -9.45 11.76 -4.11
C GLY A 75 -8.93 10.57 -3.35
N TYR A 76 -7.68 10.17 -3.59
CA TYR A 76 -7.10 9.02 -2.88
C TYR A 76 -6.51 9.44 -1.56
N VAL A 77 -6.64 8.55 -0.59
CA VAL A 77 -5.98 8.67 0.71
C VAL A 77 -4.78 7.72 0.69
N ILE A 78 -3.68 8.16 1.24
CA ILE A 78 -2.45 7.38 1.25
C ILE A 78 -2.12 6.97 2.68
N LEU A 79 -2.02 5.67 2.90
CA LEU A 79 -1.58 5.11 4.17
C LEU A 79 -0.14 4.65 3.99
N ARG A 80 0.77 5.30 4.69
CA ARG A 80 2.18 4.95 4.65
C ARG A 80 2.51 3.99 5.76
N LEU A 81 3.17 2.91 5.39
CA LEU A 81 3.62 1.91 6.35
C LEU A 81 5.12 1.74 6.19
N ARG A 82 5.84 1.77 7.29
CA ARG A 82 7.26 1.48 7.24
C ARG A 82 7.47 -0.01 7.09
N ARG A 83 8.38 -0.37 6.19
CA ARG A 83 8.69 -1.78 5.98
C ARG A 83 9.06 -2.48 7.29
N SER A 84 9.86 -1.82 8.11
CA SER A 84 10.27 -2.43 9.38
C SER A 84 9.09 -2.69 10.30
N GLU A 85 8.13 -1.80 10.31
CA GLU A 85 6.94 -1.99 11.15
C GLU A 85 6.10 -3.15 10.66
N VAL A 86 5.90 -3.25 9.35
CA VAL A 86 5.12 -4.33 8.77
C VAL A 86 5.81 -5.67 9.02
N GLU A 87 7.13 -5.68 8.88
CA GLU A 87 7.92 -6.88 9.09
C GLU A 87 7.85 -7.33 10.54
N HIS A 88 7.87 -6.36 11.44
CA HIS A 88 7.86 -6.64 12.87
C HIS A 88 6.49 -7.13 13.34
N ASP A 89 5.42 -6.54 12.81
CA ASP A 89 4.07 -6.85 13.30
C ASP A 89 3.07 -6.69 12.15
N LEU A 90 2.99 -7.71 11.32
CA LEU A 90 2.07 -7.72 10.19
C LEU A 90 0.61 -7.60 10.64
N PRO A 91 0.16 -8.30 11.69
CA PRO A 91 -1.22 -8.12 12.13
C PRO A 91 -1.56 -6.69 12.49
N ALA A 92 -0.64 -5.96 13.13
CA ALA A 92 -0.90 -4.56 13.47
C ALA A 92 -1.05 -3.71 12.22
N ALA A 93 -0.22 -3.95 11.21
CA ALA A 93 -0.32 -3.24 9.94
C ALA A 93 -1.68 -3.50 9.29
N LEU A 94 -2.13 -4.75 9.33
CA LEU A 94 -3.42 -5.10 8.76
C LEU A 94 -4.57 -4.44 9.50
N ARG A 95 -4.46 -4.34 10.82
CA ARG A 95 -5.49 -3.64 11.61
C ARG A 95 -5.57 -2.17 11.22
N ARG A 96 -4.41 -1.53 10.96
CA ARG A 96 -4.42 -0.14 10.52
C ARG A 96 -5.08 0.00 9.17
N ILE A 97 -4.79 -0.90 8.25
CA ILE A 97 -5.40 -0.87 6.91
C ILE A 97 -6.91 -1.02 7.04
N LYS A 98 -7.37 -1.98 7.83
CA LYS A 98 -8.79 -2.20 8.01
C LYS A 98 -9.47 -1.00 8.65
N SER A 99 -8.80 -0.37 9.61
CA SER A 99 -9.35 0.81 10.27
C SER A 99 -9.54 1.94 9.28
N VAL A 100 -8.58 2.17 8.41
CA VAL A 100 -8.69 3.21 7.40
C VAL A 100 -9.81 2.88 6.41
N LEU A 101 -9.92 1.61 6.02
CA LEU A 101 -10.99 1.20 5.10
C LEU A 101 -12.36 1.45 5.71
N VAL A 102 -12.52 1.18 7.00
CA VAL A 102 -13.79 1.45 7.69
C VAL A 102 -14.07 2.94 7.68
N ASP A 103 -13.07 3.74 8.03
CA ASP A 103 -13.24 5.20 8.04
C ASP A 103 -13.62 5.74 6.66
N LEU A 104 -12.98 5.23 5.61
CA LEU A 104 -13.28 5.68 4.26
C LEU A 104 -14.67 5.26 3.83
N HIS A 105 -15.09 4.08 4.23
CA HIS A 105 -16.43 3.61 3.90
C HIS A 105 -17.50 4.48 4.57
N GLU A 106 -17.27 4.82 5.83
CA GLU A 106 -18.23 5.65 6.58
C GLU A 106 -18.24 7.09 6.11
N ALA A 107 -17.10 7.57 5.60
CA ALA A 107 -16.99 8.93 5.09
C ALA A 107 -17.35 9.01 3.60
N GLY A 108 -17.82 7.93 3.01
CA GLY A 108 -18.12 7.87 1.60
C GLY A 108 -19.16 8.89 1.18
N PRO A 109 -19.38 9.00 -0.11
CA PRO A 109 -20.33 9.99 -0.61
C PRO A 109 -21.72 9.74 -0.03
N THR A 110 -22.31 10.78 0.42
CA THR A 110 -23.65 10.72 0.99
C THR A 110 -24.68 11.05 -0.05
#